data_d85ab3dbffcb2008feb0b67b542102f2
#
_entry.id   d85ab3dbffcb2008feb0b67b542102f2
#
_cell.length_a   1.000
_cell.length_b   1.000
_cell.length_c   1.000
_cell.angle_alpha   90.00
_cell.angle_beta   90.00
_cell.angle_gamma   90.00
#
_symmetry.space_group_name_H-M   'P 1'
#
loop_
_entity.id
_entity.type
_entity.pdbx_description
1 polymer ?
#
loop_
_entity_poly.entity_id
_entity_poly.type
_entity_poly.pdbx_seq_one_letter_code
_entity_poly.pdbx_strand_id
1 'polypeptide(L)'
;MLRWLIGTPCALPPALLVAYPELRAARWRRGGLALRVGGWCLGRSSVTGITLWRTIWLTEEVAPEPELLLHELRHVHQFQGDRAFPLRYLWRSLRHGYTENPYEADARAYAARRVTGAPPTA
;
A
#
# COMPACT_ATOMS: atom_id res chain seq x y z
N MET A 1 11.55 -20.53 -5.91
CA MET A 1 11.88 -20.31 -4.51
C MET A 1 11.76 -18.87 -4.07
N LEU A 2 12.40 -17.90 -4.77
CA LEU A 2 12.29 -16.49 -4.40
C LEU A 2 10.86 -15.94 -4.53
N ARG A 3 10.03 -16.51 -5.39
CA ARG A 3 8.68 -16.05 -5.65
C ARG A 3 7.78 -16.04 -4.41
N TRP A 4 7.89 -17.05 -3.56
CA TRP A 4 7.05 -17.09 -2.37
C TRP A 4 7.52 -16.12 -1.28
N LEU A 5 8.81 -15.70 -1.33
CA LEU A 5 9.33 -14.70 -0.41
C LEU A 5 8.98 -13.28 -0.86
N ILE A 6 9.33 -12.94 -2.10
CA ILE A 6 9.26 -11.57 -2.61
C ILE A 6 8.12 -11.35 -3.59
N GLY A 7 7.31 -12.38 -3.85
CA GLY A 7 6.22 -12.31 -4.82
C GLY A 7 6.73 -12.26 -6.25
N THR A 8 5.84 -11.97 -7.19
CA THR A 8 6.16 -11.82 -8.61
C THR A 8 5.93 -10.38 -9.05
N PRO A 9 6.74 -9.87 -10.00
CA PRO A 9 6.50 -8.53 -10.55
C PRO A 9 5.07 -8.42 -11.10
N CYS A 10 4.45 -7.28 -10.85
CA CYS A 10 3.09 -7.00 -11.30
C CYS A 10 3.12 -5.78 -12.23
N ALA A 11 2.71 -6.00 -13.48
CA ALA A 11 2.53 -4.89 -14.41
C ALA A 11 1.14 -4.32 -14.25
N LEU A 12 1.04 -3.03 -13.92
CA LEU A 12 -0.25 -2.36 -13.84
C LEU A 12 -0.81 -2.11 -15.24
N PRO A 13 -2.15 -2.12 -15.41
CA PRO A 13 -2.73 -1.79 -16.70
C PRO A 13 -2.27 -0.42 -17.20
N PRO A 14 -1.89 -0.29 -18.49
CA PRO A 14 -1.42 0.99 -19.02
C PRO A 14 -2.39 2.14 -18.83
N ALA A 15 -3.69 1.88 -18.89
CA ALA A 15 -4.70 2.90 -18.69
C ALA A 15 -4.63 3.52 -17.29
N LEU A 16 -4.30 2.73 -16.27
CA LEU A 16 -4.13 3.22 -14.90
C LEU A 16 -2.89 4.10 -14.79
N LEU A 17 -1.81 3.75 -15.48
CA LEU A 17 -0.58 4.54 -15.46
C LEU A 17 -0.73 5.86 -16.21
N VAL A 18 -1.61 5.91 -17.20
CA VAL A 18 -1.96 7.15 -17.89
C VAL A 18 -2.82 8.05 -16.98
N ALA A 19 -3.86 7.47 -16.37
CA ALA A 19 -4.76 8.21 -15.49
C ALA A 19 -4.09 8.65 -14.18
N TYR A 20 -3.18 7.82 -13.66
CA TYR A 20 -2.50 8.05 -12.38
C TYR A 20 -1.00 7.82 -12.56
N PRO A 21 -0.28 8.74 -13.22
CA PRO A 21 1.15 8.55 -13.49
C PRO A 21 2.00 8.45 -12.23
N GLU A 22 1.53 8.94 -11.10
CA GLU A 22 2.19 8.83 -9.80
C GLU A 22 2.39 7.36 -9.37
N LEU A 23 1.60 6.43 -9.90
CA LEU A 23 1.75 5.00 -9.58
C LEU A 23 3.09 4.43 -10.06
N ARG A 24 3.78 5.11 -10.97
CA ARG A 24 5.11 4.70 -11.44
C ARG A 24 6.19 4.87 -10.38
N ALA A 25 5.92 5.61 -9.31
CA ALA A 25 6.87 5.84 -8.23
C ALA A 25 7.09 4.61 -7.34
N ALA A 26 6.21 3.62 -7.41
CA ALA A 26 6.30 2.42 -6.60
C ALA A 26 6.64 1.20 -7.46
N ARG A 27 7.18 0.17 -6.81
CA ARG A 27 7.38 -1.15 -7.40
C ARG A 27 6.22 -2.03 -7.02
N TRP A 28 5.57 -2.63 -7.99
CA TRP A 28 4.36 -3.42 -7.79
C TRP A 28 4.67 -4.90 -7.92
N ARG A 29 4.24 -5.68 -6.92
CA ARG A 29 4.42 -7.12 -6.90
C ARG A 29 3.13 -7.79 -6.42
N ARG A 30 3.01 -9.08 -6.69
CA ARG A 30 1.88 -9.88 -6.21
C ARG A 30 2.36 -11.05 -5.38
N GLY A 31 1.58 -11.37 -4.35
CA GLY A 31 1.89 -12.48 -3.45
C GLY A 31 3.10 -12.21 -2.60
N GLY A 32 3.65 -13.26 -2.03
CA GLY A 32 4.88 -13.19 -1.24
C GLY A 32 4.66 -13.25 0.26
N LEU A 33 5.75 -13.48 0.97
CA LEU A 33 5.73 -13.65 2.43
C LEU A 33 5.36 -12.36 3.16
N ALA A 34 5.68 -11.20 2.56
CA ALA A 34 5.40 -9.91 3.18
C ALA A 34 3.93 -9.73 3.51
N LEU A 35 3.03 -10.20 2.64
CA LEU A 35 1.59 -10.12 2.87
C LEU A 35 1.17 -10.97 4.08
N ARG A 36 1.72 -12.17 4.20
CA ARG A 36 1.40 -13.08 5.32
C ARG A 36 1.90 -12.50 6.63
N VAL A 37 3.14 -12.02 6.66
CA VAL A 37 3.75 -11.45 7.87
C VAL A 37 3.01 -10.17 8.25
N GLY A 38 2.70 -9.32 7.28
CA GLY A 38 1.95 -8.08 7.53
C GLY A 38 0.58 -8.35 8.13
N GLY A 39 -0.15 -9.31 7.57
CA GLY A 39 -1.45 -9.70 8.12
C GLY A 39 -1.35 -10.23 9.54
N TRP A 40 -0.36 -11.07 9.80
CA TRP A 40 -0.12 -11.59 11.14
C TRP A 40 0.22 -10.50 12.14
N CYS A 41 1.13 -9.59 11.78
CA CYS A 41 1.55 -8.48 12.66
C CYS A 41 0.39 -7.54 12.99
N LEU A 42 -0.57 -7.39 12.08
CA LEU A 42 -1.72 -6.52 12.27
C LEU A 42 -2.92 -7.26 12.91
N GLY A 43 -2.75 -8.54 13.25
CA GLY A 43 -3.83 -9.34 13.81
C GLY A 43 -4.94 -9.65 12.82
N ARG A 44 -4.64 -9.65 11.53
CA ARG A 44 -5.60 -9.91 10.44
C ARG A 44 -5.25 -11.20 9.74
N SER A 45 -6.26 -11.97 9.38
CA SER A 45 -6.06 -13.23 8.65
C SER A 45 -5.64 -12.99 7.19
N SER A 46 -6.00 -11.83 6.62
CA SER A 46 -5.64 -11.46 5.26
C SER A 46 -5.59 -9.95 5.11
N VAL A 47 -4.73 -9.49 4.22
CA VAL A 47 -4.68 -8.10 3.76
C VAL A 47 -4.68 -8.10 2.24
N THR A 48 -5.25 -7.06 1.62
CA THR A 48 -5.29 -6.93 0.17
C THR A 48 -3.99 -6.38 -0.40
N GLY A 49 -3.25 -5.65 0.41
CA GLY A 49 -1.96 -5.12 0.01
C GLY A 49 -1.13 -4.72 1.22
N ILE A 50 0.17 -4.62 1.02
CA ILE A 50 1.10 -4.13 2.02
C ILE A 50 2.22 -3.36 1.33
N THR A 51 2.67 -2.30 1.97
CA THR A 51 3.76 -1.46 1.47
C THR A 51 4.96 -1.52 2.40
N LEU A 52 6.14 -1.76 1.82
CA LEU A 52 7.41 -1.63 2.51
C LEU A 52 8.33 -0.76 1.65
N TRP A 53 8.67 0.43 2.15
CA TRP A 53 9.45 1.46 1.44
C TRP A 53 8.81 1.82 0.10
N ARG A 54 9.40 1.42 -1.02
CA ARG A 54 8.88 1.72 -2.36
C ARG A 54 8.20 0.54 -3.04
N THR A 55 8.14 -0.60 -2.37
CA THR A 55 7.56 -1.82 -2.95
C THR A 55 6.20 -2.09 -2.33
N ILE A 56 5.23 -2.37 -3.18
CA ILE A 56 3.87 -2.68 -2.80
C ILE A 56 3.55 -4.09 -3.25
N TRP A 57 3.12 -4.94 -2.33
CA TRP A 57 2.66 -6.29 -2.63
C TRP A 57 1.15 -6.33 -2.56
N LEU A 58 0.53 -6.83 -3.62
CA LEU A 58 -0.91 -7.07 -3.67
C LEU A 58 -1.17 -8.57 -3.61
N THR A 59 -2.32 -8.97 -3.09
CA THR A 59 -2.73 -10.37 -3.18
C THR A 59 -2.93 -10.75 -4.65
N GLU A 60 -2.73 -12.03 -4.96
CA GLU A 60 -2.80 -12.51 -6.35
C GLU A 60 -4.19 -12.32 -6.96
N GLU A 61 -5.21 -12.33 -6.12
CA GLU A 61 -6.61 -12.32 -6.54
C GLU A 61 -7.24 -10.93 -6.57
N VAL A 62 -6.60 -9.92 -5.97
CA VAL A 62 -7.18 -8.59 -5.90
C VAL A 62 -7.11 -7.88 -7.25
N ALA A 63 -8.21 -7.26 -7.65
CA ALA A 63 -8.22 -6.43 -8.85
C ALA A 63 -7.43 -5.14 -8.59
N PRO A 64 -6.72 -4.62 -9.61
CA PRO A 64 -5.95 -3.38 -9.44
C PRO A 64 -6.87 -2.15 -9.49
N GLU A 65 -7.70 -1.98 -8.47
CA GLU A 65 -8.59 -0.83 -8.37
C GLU A 65 -7.80 0.44 -8.06
N PRO A 66 -8.10 1.57 -8.73
CA PRO A 66 -7.36 2.82 -8.52
C PRO A 66 -7.29 3.25 -7.06
N GLU A 67 -8.39 3.14 -6.33
CA GLU A 67 -8.44 3.56 -4.94
C GLU A 67 -7.51 2.73 -4.05
N LEU A 68 -7.46 1.42 -4.26
CA LEU A 68 -6.53 0.55 -3.55
C LEU A 68 -5.08 0.90 -3.87
N LEU A 69 -4.77 1.07 -5.16
CA LEU A 69 -3.41 1.36 -5.58
C LEU A 69 -2.91 2.70 -5.03
N LEU A 70 -3.77 3.71 -5.05
CA LEU A 70 -3.44 5.03 -4.51
C LEU A 70 -3.31 5.01 -2.99
N HIS A 71 -4.12 4.22 -2.31
CA HIS A 71 -4.01 4.00 -0.87
C HIS A 71 -2.62 3.45 -0.52
N GLU A 72 -2.19 2.40 -1.22
CA GLU A 72 -0.88 1.81 -0.97
C GLU A 72 0.25 2.76 -1.37
N LEU A 73 0.07 3.53 -2.44
CA LEU A 73 1.05 4.54 -2.84
C LEU A 73 1.25 5.60 -1.74
N ARG A 74 0.19 5.97 -1.03
CA ARG A 74 0.31 6.94 0.06
C ARG A 74 1.23 6.42 1.16
N HIS A 75 1.22 5.13 1.43
CA HIS A 75 2.17 4.54 2.37
C HIS A 75 3.62 4.68 1.89
N VAL A 76 3.87 4.62 0.58
CA VAL A 76 5.21 4.91 0.04
C VAL A 76 5.62 6.34 0.41
N HIS A 77 4.71 7.31 0.25
CA HIS A 77 4.98 8.69 0.64
C HIS A 77 5.31 8.81 2.13
N GLN A 78 4.58 8.08 2.98
CA GLN A 78 4.80 8.07 4.43
C GLN A 78 6.18 7.51 4.77
N PHE A 79 6.61 6.44 4.10
CA PHE A 79 7.97 5.91 4.25
C PHE A 79 9.03 6.92 3.82
N GLN A 80 8.81 7.62 2.73
CA GLN A 80 9.77 8.60 2.22
C GLN A 80 9.89 9.81 3.15
N GLY A 81 8.81 10.17 3.80
CA GLY A 81 8.78 11.32 4.70
C GLY A 81 9.31 11.06 6.11
N ASP A 82 9.41 9.78 6.51
CA ASP A 82 9.78 9.43 7.89
C ASP A 82 10.48 8.07 7.91
N ARG A 83 11.76 8.07 8.24
CA ARG A 83 12.55 6.84 8.36
C ARG A 83 12.06 5.93 9.48
N ALA A 84 11.46 6.50 10.52
CA ALA A 84 10.91 5.74 11.64
C ALA A 84 9.47 5.31 11.38
N PHE A 85 8.96 5.50 10.17
CA PHE A 85 7.57 5.20 9.83
C PHE A 85 7.16 3.77 10.21
N PRO A 86 7.93 2.70 9.92
CA PRO A 86 7.52 1.35 10.29
C PRO A 86 7.23 1.20 11.79
N LEU A 87 8.09 1.77 12.63
CA LEU A 87 7.91 1.73 14.08
C LEU A 87 6.71 2.57 14.52
N ARG A 88 6.54 3.75 13.94
CA ARG A 88 5.42 4.62 14.26
C ARG A 88 4.10 4.01 13.81
N TYR A 89 4.09 3.41 12.62
CA TYR A 89 2.91 2.72 12.12
C TYR A 89 2.49 1.59 13.05
N LEU A 90 3.45 0.76 13.45
CA LEU A 90 3.17 -0.35 14.35
C LEU A 90 2.65 0.16 15.70
N TRP A 91 3.28 1.17 16.26
CA TRP A 91 2.86 1.79 17.51
C TRP A 91 1.42 2.34 17.42
N ARG A 92 1.12 3.05 16.33
CA ARG A 92 -0.23 3.60 16.13
C ARG A 92 -1.27 2.51 15.95
N SER A 93 -0.90 1.41 15.29
CA SER A 93 -1.81 0.27 15.14
C SER A 93 -2.09 -0.39 16.47
N LEU A 94 -1.08 -0.55 17.33
CA LEU A 94 -1.25 -1.11 18.67
C LEU A 94 -2.13 -0.21 19.55
N ARG A 95 -1.96 1.11 19.44
CA ARG A 95 -2.66 2.06 20.27
C ARG A 95 -4.11 2.28 19.81
N HIS A 96 -4.35 2.38 18.51
CA HIS A 96 -5.65 2.79 17.95
C HIS A 96 -6.36 1.67 17.19
N GLY A 97 -5.70 0.55 16.96
CA GLY A 97 -6.17 -0.47 16.04
C GLY A 97 -5.90 -0.10 14.58
N TYR A 98 -6.02 -1.08 13.69
CA TYR A 98 -5.71 -0.88 12.27
C TYR A 98 -6.61 0.18 11.63
N THR A 99 -7.93 0.07 11.85
CA THR A 99 -8.92 0.96 11.22
C THR A 99 -8.76 2.41 11.67
N GLU A 100 -8.42 2.62 12.94
CA GLU A 100 -8.28 3.95 13.54
C GLU A 100 -6.85 4.50 13.46
N ASN A 101 -5.92 3.76 12.82
CA ASN A 101 -4.55 4.22 12.66
C ASN A 101 -4.53 5.49 11.78
N PRO A 102 -3.93 6.60 12.26
CA PRO A 102 -3.89 7.85 11.49
C PRO A 102 -3.26 7.73 10.11
N TYR A 103 -2.26 6.85 9.95
CA TYR A 103 -1.62 6.62 8.66
C TYR A 103 -2.57 5.95 7.67
N GLU A 104 -3.41 5.03 8.17
CA GLU A 104 -4.44 4.41 7.33
C GLU A 104 -5.53 5.41 6.96
N ALA A 105 -5.95 6.25 7.90
CA ALA A 105 -6.92 7.30 7.63
C ALA A 105 -6.42 8.29 6.57
N ASP A 106 -5.13 8.68 6.66
CA ASP A 106 -4.49 9.55 5.68
C ASP A 106 -4.47 8.88 4.29
N ALA A 107 -4.11 7.60 4.23
CA ALA A 107 -4.05 6.87 2.98
C ALA A 107 -5.44 6.74 2.33
N ARG A 108 -6.47 6.44 3.13
CA ARG A 108 -7.85 6.38 2.62
C ARG A 108 -8.30 7.74 2.06
N ALA A 109 -8.01 8.81 2.80
CA ALA A 109 -8.41 10.15 2.39
C ALA A 109 -7.69 10.58 1.09
N TYR A 110 -6.40 10.30 0.99
CA TYR A 110 -5.62 10.59 -0.21
C TYR A 110 -6.21 9.87 -1.43
N ALA A 111 -6.45 8.56 -1.31
CA ALA A 111 -6.98 7.76 -2.41
C ALA A 111 -8.37 8.25 -2.84
N ALA A 112 -9.24 8.53 -1.88
CA ALA A 112 -10.59 9.00 -2.18
C ALA A 112 -10.57 10.34 -2.91
N ARG A 113 -9.74 11.29 -2.46
CA ARG A 113 -9.62 12.59 -3.11
C ARG A 113 -9.11 12.46 -4.54
N ARG A 114 -8.09 11.63 -4.73
CA ARG A 114 -7.47 11.47 -6.05
C ARG A 114 -8.40 10.83 -7.05
N VAL A 115 -9.16 9.82 -6.63
CA VAL A 115 -10.12 9.12 -7.49
C VAL A 115 -11.27 10.05 -7.90
N THR A 116 -11.68 10.97 -7.03
CA THR A 116 -12.74 11.94 -7.35
C THR A 116 -12.25 13.10 -8.22
N GLY A 117 -10.99 13.09 -8.65
CA GLY A 117 -10.46 14.08 -9.57
C GLY A 117 -9.77 15.26 -8.92
N ALA A 118 -9.63 15.28 -7.60
CA ALA A 118 -8.86 16.31 -6.93
C ALA A 118 -7.38 16.19 -7.31
N PRO A 119 -6.65 17.33 -7.45
CA PRO A 119 -5.24 17.26 -7.79
C PRO A 119 -4.46 16.54 -6.68
N PRO A 120 -3.37 15.81 -7.03
CA PRO A 120 -2.54 15.16 -6.02
C PRO A 120 -1.98 16.21 -5.07
N THR A 121 -2.11 15.95 -3.77
CA THR A 121 -1.48 16.78 -2.74
C THR A 121 -0.18 16.12 -2.33
N ALA A 122 0.85 16.92 -2.25
CA ALA A 122 2.16 16.45 -1.82
C ALA A 122 2.12 15.92 -0.38
#